data_d68ef0ced123809b7c0c0a484e483ab4
#
_entry.id   d68ef0ced123809b7c0c0a484e483ab4
#
_cell.length_a   1.000
_cell.length_b   1.000
_cell.length_c   1.000
_cell.angle_alpha   90.00
_cell.angle_beta   90.00
_cell.angle_gamma   90.00
#
_symmetry.space_group_name_H-M   'P 1'
#
loop_
_entity.id
_entity.type
_entity.pdbx_description
1 polymer ?
#
loop_
_entity_poly.entity_id
_entity_poly.type
_entity_poly.pdbx_seq_one_letter_code
_entity_poly.pdbx_strand_id
1 'polypeptide(L)'
;MATAAPSAASRIAVVTGASSGIGAATARRLAEAGYRVVLTARRKDRIEALAEEIDAVGGRATAYALDVTDRAAVDEFATAFRTIGVLVNNAGGALGADPVATGDPADWRQMYETNVIGTLNVTQALLPALTASGDGTVVVVSSTAGHGTYEGGAGYVAAKHGAHVLAETLRLEIVGTPVRVIEIAPGMVRTEEFALTRFGGDEAKAARVYEGVAEPLTADDVADTITWAVTRPSHVNVDLLVLRPRAQASNTKVHREL
;
A
#
# COMPACT_ATOMS: atom_id res chain seq x y z
N MET A 1 -20.56 21.86 -21.03
CA MET A 1 -19.53 22.60 -20.24
C MET A 1 -18.81 21.57 -19.39
N ALA A 2 -17.55 21.28 -19.67
CA ALA A 2 -16.77 20.42 -18.81
C ALA A 2 -16.50 21.17 -17.49
N THR A 3 -17.04 20.70 -16.38
CA THR A 3 -16.67 21.21 -15.06
C THR A 3 -15.19 20.91 -14.85
N ALA A 4 -14.41 21.95 -14.57
CA ALA A 4 -13.00 21.75 -14.23
C ALA A 4 -12.89 20.73 -13.09
N ALA A 5 -12.00 19.74 -13.24
CA ALA A 5 -11.72 18.79 -12.17
C ALA A 5 -11.34 19.57 -10.90
N PRO A 6 -11.82 19.15 -9.70
CA PRO A 6 -11.46 19.81 -8.46
C PRO A 6 -9.93 19.82 -8.32
N SER A 7 -9.38 20.92 -7.82
CA SER A 7 -7.94 21.00 -7.57
C SER A 7 -7.51 19.92 -6.54
N ALA A 8 -6.28 19.42 -6.61
CA ALA A 8 -5.76 18.44 -5.66
C ALA A 8 -5.98 18.87 -4.20
N ALA A 9 -5.89 20.16 -3.91
CA ALA A 9 -6.11 20.76 -2.58
C ALA A 9 -7.52 20.52 -1.97
N SER A 10 -8.51 20.09 -2.75
CA SER A 10 -9.86 19.73 -2.27
C SER A 10 -10.10 18.22 -2.20
N ARG A 11 -9.15 17.39 -2.65
CA ARG A 11 -9.32 15.94 -2.77
C ARG A 11 -8.79 15.22 -1.52
N ILE A 12 -9.56 14.26 -1.03
CA ILE A 12 -9.15 13.41 0.07
C ILE A 12 -8.36 12.21 -0.48
N ALA A 13 -7.24 11.90 0.16
CA ALA A 13 -6.50 10.66 -0.06
C ALA A 13 -6.52 9.83 1.23
N VAL A 14 -7.02 8.61 1.19
CA VAL A 14 -6.97 7.65 2.30
C VAL A 14 -5.76 6.73 2.10
N VAL A 15 -4.92 6.60 3.13
CA VAL A 15 -3.74 5.71 3.11
C VAL A 15 -3.85 4.72 4.25
N THR A 16 -3.94 3.42 3.93
CA THR A 16 -3.93 2.36 4.94
C THR A 16 -2.51 1.91 5.29
N GLY A 17 -2.30 1.45 6.53
CA GLY A 17 -0.96 1.08 6.99
C GLY A 17 0.00 2.28 7.08
N ALA A 18 -0.53 3.48 7.35
CA ALA A 18 0.23 4.73 7.34
C ALA A 18 1.15 4.94 8.56
N SER A 19 1.21 3.99 9.51
CA SER A 19 2.00 4.15 10.74
C SER A 19 3.51 3.97 10.54
N SER A 20 3.99 3.52 9.38
CA SER A 20 5.41 3.35 9.08
C SER A 20 5.67 3.11 7.57
N GLY A 21 6.94 3.07 7.19
CA GLY A 21 7.43 2.62 5.90
C GLY A 21 6.76 3.30 4.70
N ILE A 22 6.36 2.51 3.70
CA ILE A 22 5.79 2.99 2.44
C ILE A 22 4.51 3.82 2.68
N GLY A 23 3.64 3.38 3.61
CA GLY A 23 2.40 4.10 3.91
C GLY A 23 2.64 5.50 4.48
N ALA A 24 3.57 5.64 5.42
CA ALA A 24 3.93 6.93 5.99
C ALA A 24 4.58 7.86 4.96
N ALA A 25 5.52 7.34 4.15
CA ALA A 25 6.14 8.11 3.08
C ALA A 25 5.11 8.55 2.02
N THR A 26 4.19 7.65 1.62
CA THR A 26 3.13 7.97 0.68
C THR A 26 2.20 9.06 1.21
N ALA A 27 1.88 9.02 2.50
CA ALA A 27 1.05 10.05 3.12
C ALA A 27 1.71 11.44 3.04
N ARG A 28 3.01 11.54 3.36
CA ARG A 28 3.77 12.80 3.22
C ARG A 28 3.74 13.32 1.78
N ARG A 29 4.09 12.47 0.82
CA ARG A 29 4.14 12.85 -0.61
C ARG A 29 2.78 13.29 -1.16
N LEU A 30 1.69 12.60 -0.76
CA LEU A 30 0.35 13.02 -1.16
C LEU A 30 -0.07 14.35 -0.53
N ALA A 31 0.32 14.62 0.73
CA ALA A 31 0.10 15.91 1.37
C ALA A 31 0.88 17.04 0.67
N GLU A 32 2.16 16.81 0.32
CA GLU A 32 2.97 17.71 -0.50
C GLU A 32 2.34 17.98 -1.88
N ALA A 33 1.71 16.97 -2.47
CA ALA A 33 0.97 17.09 -3.73
C ALA A 33 -0.40 17.81 -3.56
N GLY A 34 -0.73 18.27 -2.34
CA GLY A 34 -1.91 19.09 -2.03
C GLY A 34 -3.16 18.31 -1.63
N TYR A 35 -3.08 16.99 -1.42
CA TYR A 35 -4.20 16.21 -0.90
C TYR A 35 -4.42 16.46 0.59
N ARG A 36 -5.69 16.33 1.04
CA ARG A 36 -5.99 16.12 2.46
C ARG A 36 -5.86 14.64 2.75
N VAL A 37 -4.89 14.26 3.58
CA VAL A 37 -4.58 12.85 3.78
C VAL A 37 -5.28 12.31 5.03
N VAL A 38 -5.97 11.19 4.90
CA VAL A 38 -6.52 10.41 6.02
C VAL A 38 -5.60 9.21 6.25
N LEU A 39 -4.92 9.22 7.38
CA LEU A 39 -3.96 8.22 7.80
C LEU A 39 -4.70 7.12 8.58
N THR A 40 -4.64 5.88 8.11
CA THR A 40 -5.25 4.79 8.88
C THR A 40 -4.23 3.70 9.22
N ALA A 41 -4.23 3.28 10.47
CA ALA A 41 -3.46 2.15 10.99
C ALA A 41 -3.97 1.76 12.38
N ARG A 42 -3.55 0.60 12.89
CA ARG A 42 -3.86 0.14 14.26
C ARG A 42 -3.13 0.95 15.33
N ARG A 43 -1.91 1.42 15.05
CA ARG A 43 -1.08 2.21 15.99
C ARG A 43 -1.46 3.68 15.91
N LYS A 44 -2.42 4.04 16.77
CA LYS A 44 -3.01 5.38 16.80
C LYS A 44 -1.96 6.48 17.08
N ASP A 45 -1.12 6.27 18.06
CA ASP A 45 -0.04 7.18 18.46
C ASP A 45 0.86 7.58 17.29
N ARG A 46 1.22 6.61 16.45
CA ARG A 46 2.11 6.86 15.30
C ARG A 46 1.46 7.64 14.18
N ILE A 47 0.20 7.37 13.89
CA ILE A 47 -0.51 8.10 12.83
C ILE A 47 -0.92 9.51 13.31
N GLU A 48 -1.16 9.71 14.60
CA GLU A 48 -1.36 11.04 15.19
C GLU A 48 -0.08 11.88 15.09
N ALA A 49 1.07 11.32 15.48
CA ALA A 49 2.36 12.01 15.34
C ALA A 49 2.68 12.34 13.87
N LEU A 50 2.38 11.43 12.94
CA LEU A 50 2.56 11.69 11.50
C LEU A 50 1.60 12.80 11.00
N ALA A 51 0.38 12.85 11.49
CA ALA A 51 -0.56 13.92 11.14
C ALA A 51 -0.05 15.28 11.60
N GLU A 52 0.43 15.37 12.84
CA GLU A 52 1.05 16.59 13.38
C GLU A 52 2.28 17.02 12.58
N GLU A 53 3.13 16.07 12.20
CA GLU A 53 4.30 16.33 11.34
C GLU A 53 3.89 16.94 9.99
N ILE A 54 2.90 16.34 9.33
CA ILE A 54 2.39 16.81 8.02
C ILE A 54 1.77 18.21 8.16
N ASP A 55 0.98 18.45 9.20
CA ASP A 55 0.35 19.75 9.45
C ASP A 55 1.40 20.84 9.76
N ALA A 56 2.47 20.51 10.48
CA ALA A 56 3.54 21.43 10.84
C ALA A 56 4.30 21.99 9.62
N VAL A 57 4.33 21.24 8.50
CA VAL A 57 4.96 21.68 7.25
C VAL A 57 3.94 22.26 6.24
N GLY A 58 2.71 22.52 6.69
CA GLY A 58 1.67 23.16 5.88
C GLY A 58 0.82 22.21 5.05
N GLY A 59 0.96 20.90 5.25
CA GLY A 59 0.07 19.88 4.71
C GLY A 59 -1.28 19.84 5.46
N ARG A 60 -2.08 18.84 5.20
CA ARG A 60 -3.33 18.55 5.93
C ARG A 60 -3.50 17.07 6.12
N ALA A 61 -3.48 16.58 7.35
CA ALA A 61 -3.66 15.18 7.67
C ALA A 61 -4.65 14.97 8.83
N THR A 62 -5.27 13.80 8.85
CA THR A 62 -6.14 13.37 9.95
C THR A 62 -5.87 11.90 10.22
N ALA A 63 -5.67 11.54 11.47
CA ALA A 63 -5.44 10.17 11.90
C ALA A 63 -6.75 9.47 12.28
N TYR A 64 -6.90 8.21 11.86
CA TYR A 64 -8.03 7.36 12.23
C TYR A 64 -7.51 5.94 12.53
N ALA A 65 -7.64 5.50 13.79
CA ALA A 65 -7.25 4.15 14.19
C ALA A 65 -8.18 3.12 13.53
N LEU A 66 -7.62 2.23 12.71
CA LEU A 66 -8.37 1.25 11.94
C LEU A 66 -7.60 -0.05 11.76
N ASP A 67 -8.24 -1.17 12.05
CA ASP A 67 -7.83 -2.47 11.57
C ASP A 67 -8.61 -2.80 10.28
N VAL A 68 -7.91 -2.95 9.17
CA VAL A 68 -8.54 -3.22 7.86
C VAL A 68 -9.22 -4.60 7.81
N THR A 69 -8.90 -5.49 8.76
CA THR A 69 -9.53 -6.82 8.86
C THR A 69 -10.85 -6.78 9.61
N ASP A 70 -11.11 -5.73 10.37
CA ASP A 70 -12.41 -5.50 11.04
C ASP A 70 -13.38 -4.83 10.07
N ARG A 71 -14.22 -5.64 9.43
CA ARG A 71 -15.21 -5.18 8.45
C ARG A 71 -16.17 -4.16 9.03
N ALA A 72 -16.62 -4.33 10.26
CA ALA A 72 -17.59 -3.41 10.87
C ALA A 72 -16.97 -2.04 11.13
N ALA A 73 -15.71 -2.00 11.64
CA ALA A 73 -14.98 -0.75 11.81
C ALA A 73 -14.68 -0.07 10.46
N VAL A 74 -14.39 -0.85 9.41
CA VAL A 74 -14.18 -0.30 8.06
C VAL A 74 -15.47 0.30 7.49
N ASP A 75 -16.61 -0.35 7.66
CA ASP A 75 -17.91 0.18 7.22
C ASP A 75 -18.28 1.46 7.97
N GLU A 76 -18.07 1.53 9.29
CA GLU A 76 -18.26 2.74 10.08
C GLU A 76 -17.34 3.87 9.59
N PHE A 77 -16.06 3.60 9.42
CA PHE A 77 -15.08 4.56 8.89
C PHE A 77 -15.53 5.15 7.55
N ALA A 78 -16.04 4.32 6.65
CA ALA A 78 -16.46 4.76 5.33
C ALA A 78 -17.61 5.77 5.35
N THR A 79 -18.47 5.76 6.38
CA THR A 79 -19.60 6.69 6.54
C THR A 79 -19.17 8.15 6.64
N ALA A 80 -17.92 8.41 7.03
CA ALA A 80 -17.38 9.76 7.16
C ALA A 80 -17.14 10.45 5.81
N PHE A 81 -17.20 9.71 4.69
CA PHE A 81 -16.77 10.23 3.38
C PHE A 81 -17.89 10.22 2.36
N ARG A 82 -18.20 11.40 1.81
CA ARG A 82 -19.06 11.53 0.63
C ARG A 82 -18.31 11.34 -0.67
N THR A 83 -17.07 11.84 -0.71
CA THR A 83 -16.19 11.75 -1.88
C THR A 83 -14.76 11.53 -1.45
N ILE A 84 -14.04 10.68 -2.16
CA ILE A 84 -12.61 10.40 -1.98
C ILE A 84 -11.95 10.43 -3.35
N GLY A 85 -10.80 11.12 -3.47
CA GLY A 85 -10.04 11.16 -4.71
C GLY A 85 -9.10 9.96 -4.87
N VAL A 86 -8.47 9.52 -3.77
CA VAL A 86 -7.47 8.44 -3.79
C VAL A 86 -7.66 7.52 -2.60
N LEU A 87 -7.63 6.22 -2.83
CA LEU A 87 -7.45 5.19 -1.81
C LEU A 87 -6.13 4.47 -2.08
N VAL A 88 -5.22 4.45 -1.10
CA VAL A 88 -4.00 3.64 -1.13
C VAL A 88 -4.13 2.48 -0.16
N ASN A 89 -4.39 1.30 -0.69
CA ASN A 89 -4.35 0.04 0.03
C ASN A 89 -2.89 -0.40 0.20
N ASN A 90 -2.28 0.02 1.30
CA ASN A 90 -0.89 -0.30 1.63
C ASN A 90 -0.78 -1.19 2.88
N ALA A 91 -1.82 -1.24 3.72
CA ALA A 91 -1.83 -2.12 4.89
C ALA A 91 -1.53 -3.57 4.48
N GLY A 92 -0.53 -4.16 5.10
CA GLY A 92 -0.10 -5.51 4.79
C GLY A 92 1.26 -5.81 5.42
N GLY A 93 1.74 -7.03 5.22
CA GLY A 93 3.02 -7.45 5.75
C GLY A 93 3.30 -8.93 5.46
N ALA A 94 4.47 -9.38 5.89
CA ALA A 94 4.91 -10.75 5.81
C ALA A 94 5.19 -11.32 7.20
N LEU A 95 4.96 -12.61 7.38
CA LEU A 95 5.29 -13.39 8.57
C LEU A 95 6.11 -14.61 8.16
N GLY A 96 7.17 -14.87 8.88
CA GLY A 96 8.03 -16.03 8.68
C GLY A 96 8.74 -16.09 7.32
N ALA A 97 9.55 -17.12 7.18
CA ALA A 97 10.25 -17.48 5.94
C ALA A 97 10.43 -19.00 5.84
N ASP A 98 9.48 -19.75 6.38
CA ASP A 98 9.55 -21.20 6.46
C ASP A 98 9.20 -21.85 5.12
N PRO A 99 9.81 -23.00 4.81
CA PRO A 99 9.40 -23.83 3.69
C PRO A 99 7.91 -24.24 3.78
N VAL A 100 7.28 -24.50 2.66
CA VAL A 100 5.87 -24.94 2.59
C VAL A 100 5.61 -26.16 3.52
N ALA A 101 6.60 -27.06 3.63
CA ALA A 101 6.46 -28.27 4.43
C ALA A 101 6.34 -28.00 5.93
N THR A 102 6.79 -26.86 6.44
CA THR A 102 6.89 -26.57 7.89
C THR A 102 6.24 -25.24 8.28
N GLY A 103 5.82 -24.43 7.31
CA GLY A 103 5.20 -23.12 7.57
C GLY A 103 3.91 -23.22 8.37
N ASP A 104 3.71 -22.32 9.33
CA ASP A 104 2.50 -22.28 10.16
C ASP A 104 1.29 -21.79 9.33
N PRO A 105 0.22 -22.60 9.23
CA PRO A 105 -1.02 -22.15 8.57
C PRO A 105 -1.68 -20.92 9.21
N ALA A 106 -1.41 -20.64 10.49
CA ALA A 106 -1.93 -19.44 11.16
C ALA A 106 -1.30 -18.17 10.58
N ASP A 107 0.01 -18.16 10.35
CA ASP A 107 0.72 -17.05 9.70
C ASP A 107 0.21 -16.81 8.27
N TRP A 108 -0.07 -17.90 7.53
CA TRP A 108 -0.64 -17.80 6.18
C TRP A 108 -2.02 -17.15 6.20
N ARG A 109 -2.90 -17.56 7.13
CA ARG A 109 -4.23 -16.95 7.28
C ARG A 109 -4.10 -15.48 7.64
N GLN A 110 -3.24 -15.14 8.60
CA GLN A 110 -3.04 -13.75 9.00
C GLN A 110 -2.51 -12.88 7.86
N MET A 111 -1.56 -13.39 7.06
CA MET A 111 -1.08 -12.69 5.87
C MET A 111 -2.19 -12.51 4.84
N TYR A 112 -3.01 -13.52 4.60
CA TYR A 112 -4.14 -13.43 3.66
C TYR A 112 -5.20 -12.46 4.16
N GLU A 113 -5.58 -12.54 5.42
CA GLU A 113 -6.56 -11.61 6.03
C GLU A 113 -6.13 -10.16 5.88
N THR A 114 -4.88 -9.83 6.19
CA THR A 114 -4.45 -8.43 6.12
C THR A 114 -4.24 -7.96 4.67
N ASN A 115 -3.51 -8.74 3.84
CA ASN A 115 -3.10 -8.29 2.52
C ASN A 115 -4.22 -8.39 1.47
N VAL A 116 -5.18 -9.32 1.64
CA VAL A 116 -6.25 -9.58 0.66
C VAL A 116 -7.60 -9.14 1.20
N ILE A 117 -8.06 -9.74 2.30
CA ILE A 117 -9.39 -9.44 2.85
C ILE A 117 -9.46 -7.99 3.36
N GLY A 118 -8.40 -7.52 4.05
CA GLY A 118 -8.32 -6.11 4.47
C GLY A 118 -8.35 -5.14 3.29
N THR A 119 -7.62 -5.43 2.21
CA THR A 119 -7.68 -4.65 0.96
C THR A 119 -9.08 -4.67 0.35
N LEU A 120 -9.73 -5.83 0.32
CA LEU A 120 -11.11 -5.98 -0.18
C LEU A 120 -12.10 -5.16 0.65
N ASN A 121 -12.05 -5.29 1.99
CA ASN A 121 -12.93 -4.59 2.92
C ASN A 121 -12.91 -3.08 2.69
N VAL A 122 -11.70 -2.49 2.70
CA VAL A 122 -11.54 -1.02 2.54
C VAL A 122 -11.95 -0.57 1.14
N THR A 123 -11.58 -1.36 0.11
CA THR A 123 -11.96 -1.03 -1.27
C THR A 123 -13.47 -1.04 -1.44
N GLN A 124 -14.17 -2.08 -1.01
CA GLN A 124 -15.63 -2.17 -1.12
C GLN A 124 -16.34 -1.04 -0.39
N ALA A 125 -15.91 -0.73 0.84
CA ALA A 125 -16.54 0.30 1.65
C ALA A 125 -16.36 1.70 1.07
N LEU A 126 -15.21 1.99 0.47
CA LEU A 126 -14.88 3.32 -0.07
C LEU A 126 -15.15 3.50 -1.58
N LEU A 127 -15.43 2.42 -2.33
CA LEU A 127 -15.69 2.48 -3.76
C LEU A 127 -16.85 3.42 -4.13
N PRO A 128 -17.96 3.48 -3.39
CA PRO A 128 -19.02 4.46 -3.64
C PRO A 128 -18.54 5.92 -3.57
N ALA A 129 -17.72 6.25 -2.55
CA ALA A 129 -17.16 7.60 -2.38
C ALA A 129 -16.11 7.95 -3.45
N LEU A 130 -15.32 6.97 -3.90
CA LEU A 130 -14.40 7.11 -5.03
C LEU A 130 -15.17 7.38 -6.33
N THR A 131 -16.22 6.62 -6.59
CA THR A 131 -17.09 6.81 -7.78
C THR A 131 -17.77 8.17 -7.75
N ALA A 132 -18.30 8.59 -6.60
CA ALA A 132 -18.95 9.88 -6.42
C ALA A 132 -18.01 11.08 -6.59
N SER A 133 -16.70 10.91 -6.52
CA SER A 133 -15.72 11.96 -6.77
C SER A 133 -15.64 12.37 -8.24
N GLY A 134 -16.06 11.51 -9.16
CA GLY A 134 -15.95 11.72 -10.61
C GLY A 134 -14.55 11.52 -11.21
N ASP A 135 -13.53 11.24 -10.34
CA ASP A 135 -12.14 10.98 -10.76
C ASP A 135 -11.43 10.26 -9.59
N GLY A 136 -11.94 9.08 -9.23
CA GLY A 136 -11.40 8.26 -8.16
C GLY A 136 -10.18 7.45 -8.61
N THR A 137 -9.32 7.11 -7.66
CA THR A 137 -8.18 6.22 -7.90
C THR A 137 -8.02 5.24 -6.74
N VAL A 138 -8.01 3.94 -7.03
CA VAL A 138 -7.60 2.89 -6.10
C VAL A 138 -6.17 2.50 -6.42
N VAL A 139 -5.30 2.56 -5.44
CA VAL A 139 -3.94 2.03 -5.50
C VAL A 139 -3.85 0.80 -4.62
N VAL A 140 -3.33 -0.30 -5.15
CA VAL A 140 -3.00 -1.51 -4.40
C VAL A 140 -1.48 -1.67 -4.35
N VAL A 141 -0.91 -1.57 -3.15
CA VAL A 141 0.51 -1.85 -2.94
C VAL A 141 0.69 -3.36 -2.79
N SER A 142 0.95 -4.01 -3.91
CA SER A 142 1.24 -5.44 -3.97
C SER A 142 2.72 -5.72 -3.65
N SER A 143 3.40 -6.44 -4.47
CA SER A 143 4.85 -6.73 -4.41
C SER A 143 5.27 -7.46 -5.68
N THR A 144 6.58 -7.48 -5.97
CA THR A 144 7.13 -8.46 -6.93
C THR A 144 6.81 -9.90 -6.54
N ALA A 145 6.53 -10.17 -5.25
CA ALA A 145 6.01 -11.44 -4.74
C ALA A 145 4.58 -11.76 -5.23
N GLY A 146 3.84 -10.78 -5.73
CA GLY A 146 2.55 -10.99 -6.40
C GLY A 146 2.66 -11.48 -7.86
N HIS A 147 3.88 -11.45 -8.41
CA HIS A 147 4.17 -11.77 -9.82
C HIS A 147 5.23 -12.86 -9.99
N GLY A 148 5.66 -13.48 -8.92
CA GLY A 148 6.65 -14.55 -8.96
C GLY A 148 6.91 -15.14 -7.59
N THR A 149 7.57 -16.28 -7.55
CA THR A 149 7.81 -17.08 -6.35
C THR A 149 9.27 -17.03 -5.91
N TYR A 150 9.51 -17.40 -4.65
CA TYR A 150 10.83 -17.62 -4.08
C TYR A 150 10.74 -18.54 -2.84
N GLU A 151 11.83 -19.22 -2.54
CA GLU A 151 11.92 -20.13 -1.38
C GLU A 151 11.70 -19.38 -0.06
N GLY A 152 10.95 -19.99 0.87
CA GLY A 152 10.60 -19.38 2.16
C GLY A 152 9.63 -18.20 2.06
N GLY A 153 9.07 -17.95 0.89
CA GLY A 153 8.12 -16.85 0.67
C GLY A 153 6.66 -17.27 0.53
N ALA A 154 6.35 -18.55 0.56
CA ALA A 154 5.11 -19.09 0.03
C ALA A 154 3.83 -18.44 0.59
N GLY A 155 3.71 -18.25 1.89
CA GLY A 155 2.52 -17.60 2.50
C GLY A 155 2.36 -16.15 2.04
N TYR A 156 3.45 -15.38 2.06
CA TYR A 156 3.45 -14.00 1.58
C TYR A 156 3.20 -13.90 0.08
N VAL A 157 3.83 -14.79 -0.71
CA VAL A 157 3.63 -14.90 -2.16
C VAL A 157 2.16 -15.17 -2.48
N ALA A 158 1.53 -16.14 -1.80
CA ALA A 158 0.11 -16.44 -1.99
C ALA A 158 -0.79 -15.23 -1.68
N ALA A 159 -0.52 -14.53 -0.58
CA ALA A 159 -1.26 -13.33 -0.20
C ALA A 159 -1.07 -12.19 -1.22
N LYS A 160 0.15 -11.96 -1.71
CA LYS A 160 0.42 -10.90 -2.70
C LYS A 160 -0.09 -11.24 -4.10
N HIS A 161 -0.13 -12.52 -4.50
CA HIS A 161 -0.86 -12.95 -5.70
C HIS A 161 -2.37 -12.68 -5.54
N GLY A 162 -2.95 -12.92 -4.36
CA GLY A 162 -4.34 -12.57 -4.09
C GLY A 162 -4.61 -11.07 -4.23
N ALA A 163 -3.74 -10.22 -3.71
CA ALA A 163 -3.85 -8.77 -3.85
C ALA A 163 -3.70 -8.29 -5.31
N HIS A 164 -2.79 -8.92 -6.07
CA HIS A 164 -2.62 -8.68 -7.50
C HIS A 164 -3.92 -9.02 -8.28
N VAL A 165 -4.43 -10.24 -8.12
CA VAL A 165 -5.65 -10.69 -8.79
C VAL A 165 -6.86 -9.82 -8.41
N LEU A 166 -6.94 -9.36 -7.15
CA LEU A 166 -7.99 -8.44 -6.72
C LEU A 166 -7.92 -7.13 -7.51
N ALA A 167 -6.74 -6.53 -7.66
CA ALA A 167 -6.56 -5.29 -8.42
C ALA A 167 -6.92 -5.46 -9.90
N GLU A 168 -6.46 -6.56 -10.53
CA GLU A 168 -6.77 -6.88 -11.93
C GLU A 168 -8.27 -7.08 -12.15
N THR A 169 -8.90 -7.89 -11.32
CA THR A 169 -10.34 -8.21 -11.43
C THR A 169 -11.19 -6.97 -11.19
N LEU A 170 -10.86 -6.16 -10.17
CA LEU A 170 -11.56 -4.91 -9.90
C LEU A 170 -11.53 -3.99 -11.11
N ARG A 171 -10.38 -3.87 -11.80
CA ARG A 171 -10.25 -3.03 -13.00
C ARG A 171 -11.19 -3.48 -14.11
N LEU A 172 -11.37 -4.79 -14.30
CA LEU A 172 -12.32 -5.33 -15.29
C LEU A 172 -13.77 -5.03 -14.92
N GLU A 173 -14.12 -5.16 -13.64
CA GLU A 173 -15.49 -5.04 -13.16
C GLU A 173 -16.00 -3.59 -13.15
N ILE A 174 -15.11 -2.61 -12.88
CA ILE A 174 -15.49 -1.20 -12.79
C ILE A 174 -15.20 -0.39 -14.06
N VAL A 175 -14.84 -1.05 -15.16
CA VAL A 175 -14.62 -0.36 -16.44
C VAL A 175 -15.85 0.46 -16.83
N GLY A 176 -15.63 1.73 -17.26
CA GLY A 176 -16.72 2.68 -17.57
C GLY A 176 -17.17 3.51 -16.35
N THR A 177 -16.73 3.23 -15.14
CA THR A 177 -16.88 4.12 -13.99
C THR A 177 -15.74 5.17 -13.97
N PRO A 178 -15.90 6.29 -13.26
CA PRO A 178 -14.84 7.30 -13.16
C PRO A 178 -13.77 6.92 -12.09
N VAL A 179 -13.38 5.65 -12.04
CA VAL A 179 -12.39 5.14 -11.07
C VAL A 179 -11.28 4.38 -11.79
N ARG A 180 -10.03 4.72 -11.47
CA ARG A 180 -8.83 4.01 -11.95
C ARG A 180 -8.36 3.02 -10.90
N VAL A 181 -7.76 1.91 -11.36
CA VAL A 181 -7.12 0.91 -10.49
C VAL A 181 -5.67 0.75 -10.89
N ILE A 182 -4.78 1.09 -9.97
CA ILE A 182 -3.33 1.09 -10.14
C ILE A 182 -2.73 0.05 -9.19
N GLU A 183 -1.86 -0.79 -9.69
CA GLU A 183 -1.06 -1.68 -8.88
C GLU A 183 0.39 -1.19 -8.84
N ILE A 184 0.95 -1.09 -7.63
CA ILE A 184 2.37 -0.83 -7.41
C ILE A 184 2.98 -2.08 -6.81
N ALA A 185 3.96 -2.67 -7.50
CA ALA A 185 4.59 -3.94 -7.13
C ALA A 185 6.09 -3.74 -6.78
N PRO A 186 6.43 -3.30 -5.56
CA PRO A 186 7.80 -3.10 -5.14
C PRO A 186 8.55 -4.42 -4.97
N GLY A 187 9.83 -4.40 -5.30
CA GLY A 187 10.79 -5.44 -4.94
C GLY A 187 11.35 -5.25 -3.55
N MET A 188 12.68 -5.26 -3.43
CA MET A 188 13.37 -5.13 -2.15
C MET A 188 13.39 -3.67 -1.68
N VAL A 189 12.52 -3.33 -0.73
CA VAL A 189 12.43 -2.02 -0.09
C VAL A 189 12.98 -2.12 1.32
N ARG A 190 13.97 -1.32 1.68
CA ARG A 190 14.44 -1.21 3.06
C ARG A 190 13.53 -0.23 3.81
N THR A 191 12.71 -0.78 4.72
CA THR A 191 11.92 -0.01 5.68
C THR A 191 12.32 -0.42 7.09
N GLU A 192 11.99 0.42 8.07
CA GLU A 192 12.36 0.18 9.47
C GLU A 192 11.76 -1.10 10.06
N GLU A 193 10.58 -1.51 9.60
CA GLU A 193 9.77 -2.51 10.30
C GLU A 193 9.44 -3.76 9.49
N PHE A 194 9.44 -3.73 8.16
CA PHE A 194 8.93 -4.85 7.37
C PHE A 194 9.71 -6.15 7.63
N ALA A 195 11.04 -6.11 7.53
CA ALA A 195 11.87 -7.28 7.79
C ALA A 195 11.85 -7.67 9.27
N LEU A 196 11.84 -6.69 10.18
CA LEU A 196 11.78 -6.95 11.61
C LEU A 196 10.49 -7.66 12.01
N THR A 197 9.34 -7.18 11.52
CA THR A 197 8.02 -7.80 11.75
C THR A 197 7.97 -9.20 11.15
N ARG A 198 8.49 -9.38 9.93
CA ARG A 198 8.54 -10.68 9.26
C ARG A 198 9.24 -11.75 10.08
N PHE A 199 10.30 -11.39 10.77
CA PHE A 199 11.10 -12.30 11.57
C PHE A 199 10.82 -12.21 13.09
N GLY A 200 9.65 -11.70 13.48
CA GLY A 200 9.21 -11.68 14.88
C GLY A 200 10.12 -10.87 15.81
N GLY A 201 10.78 -9.82 15.30
CA GLY A 201 11.71 -8.98 16.06
C GLY A 201 13.17 -9.44 15.99
N ASP A 202 13.51 -10.49 15.25
CA ASP A 202 14.88 -10.95 15.07
C ASP A 202 15.66 -10.00 14.15
N GLU A 203 16.40 -9.08 14.77
CA GLU A 203 17.19 -8.04 14.07
C GLU A 203 18.27 -8.64 13.16
N ALA A 204 18.88 -9.75 13.58
CA ALA A 204 19.95 -10.40 12.82
C ALA A 204 19.40 -11.01 11.52
N LYS A 205 18.24 -11.67 11.58
CA LYS A 205 17.55 -12.16 10.37
C LYS A 205 17.06 -11.02 9.49
N ALA A 206 16.52 -9.96 10.08
CA ALA A 206 16.05 -8.79 9.36
C ALA A 206 17.19 -8.10 8.58
N ALA A 207 18.34 -7.93 9.21
CA ALA A 207 19.53 -7.33 8.58
C ALA A 207 20.04 -8.15 7.37
N ARG A 208 20.04 -9.48 7.48
CA ARG A 208 20.49 -10.38 6.40
C ARG A 208 19.72 -10.23 5.10
N VAL A 209 18.46 -9.77 5.15
CA VAL A 209 17.65 -9.51 3.95
C VAL A 209 18.38 -8.57 2.99
N TYR A 210 19.04 -7.54 3.55
CA TYR A 210 19.67 -6.46 2.79
C TYR A 210 21.19 -6.58 2.70
N GLU A 211 21.78 -7.62 3.29
CA GLU A 211 23.23 -7.82 3.34
C GLU A 211 23.82 -7.86 1.92
N GLY A 212 24.86 -7.04 1.68
CA GLY A 212 25.52 -6.92 0.39
C GLY A 212 24.70 -6.24 -0.71
N VAL A 213 23.49 -5.77 -0.45
CA VAL A 213 22.70 -4.99 -1.42
C VAL A 213 23.05 -3.52 -1.24
N ALA A 214 23.78 -2.93 -2.19
CA ALA A 214 24.32 -1.58 -2.07
C ALA A 214 23.24 -0.52 -1.89
N GLU A 215 22.19 -0.57 -2.70
CA GLU A 215 21.11 0.43 -2.74
C GLU A 215 19.74 -0.25 -2.88
N PRO A 216 19.17 -0.83 -1.80
CA PRO A 216 17.78 -1.28 -1.83
C PRO A 216 16.86 -0.07 -2.00
N LEU A 217 15.66 -0.26 -2.57
CA LEU A 217 14.66 0.81 -2.59
C LEU A 217 14.38 1.32 -1.19
N THR A 218 14.05 2.59 -1.10
CA THR A 218 13.52 3.24 0.11
C THR A 218 12.00 3.32 0.07
N ALA A 219 11.39 3.64 1.20
CA ALA A 219 9.96 3.92 1.25
C ALA A 219 9.58 5.13 0.36
N ASP A 220 10.47 6.11 0.27
CA ASP A 220 10.30 7.32 -0.53
C ASP A 220 10.29 7.03 -2.04
N ASP A 221 11.12 6.11 -2.54
CA ASP A 221 11.11 5.72 -3.95
C ASP A 221 9.75 5.15 -4.38
N VAL A 222 9.14 4.35 -3.49
CA VAL A 222 7.82 3.79 -3.73
C VAL A 222 6.73 4.86 -3.62
N ALA A 223 6.82 5.73 -2.62
CA ALA A 223 5.87 6.82 -2.41
C ALA A 223 5.88 7.84 -3.56
N ASP A 224 7.06 8.18 -4.09
CA ASP A 224 7.20 9.03 -5.27
C ASP A 224 6.50 8.40 -6.48
N THR A 225 6.72 7.12 -6.72
CA THR A 225 6.08 6.37 -7.81
C THR A 225 4.55 6.33 -7.65
N ILE A 226 4.04 6.10 -6.45
CA ILE A 226 2.59 6.16 -6.16
C ILE A 226 2.06 7.55 -6.48
N THR A 227 2.72 8.58 -5.99
CA THR A 227 2.30 9.98 -6.19
C THR A 227 2.32 10.35 -7.66
N TRP A 228 3.36 9.96 -8.39
CA TRP A 228 3.42 10.15 -9.84
C TRP A 228 2.24 9.45 -10.53
N ALA A 229 1.94 8.20 -10.22
CA ALA A 229 0.88 7.45 -10.87
C ALA A 229 -0.52 8.07 -10.63
N VAL A 230 -0.83 8.47 -9.40
CA VAL A 230 -2.14 9.05 -9.05
C VAL A 230 -2.35 10.46 -9.59
N THR A 231 -1.27 11.19 -9.90
CA THR A 231 -1.33 12.54 -10.48
C THR A 231 -1.38 12.55 -12.00
N ARG A 232 -1.43 11.41 -12.68
CA ARG A 232 -1.63 11.36 -14.14
C ARG A 232 -3.02 11.88 -14.50
N PRO A 233 -3.21 12.39 -15.72
CA PRO A 233 -4.54 12.80 -16.20
C PRO A 233 -5.60 11.71 -15.98
N SER A 234 -6.83 12.07 -15.69
CA SER A 234 -7.90 11.15 -15.29
C SER A 234 -8.18 10.00 -16.27
N HIS A 235 -7.94 10.23 -17.56
CA HIS A 235 -8.11 9.21 -18.60
C HIS A 235 -6.92 8.23 -18.73
N VAL A 236 -5.84 8.47 -18.00
CA VAL A 236 -4.64 7.60 -18.01
C VAL A 236 -4.69 6.68 -16.81
N ASN A 237 -4.89 5.38 -17.03
CA ASN A 237 -4.69 4.36 -16.02
C ASN A 237 -3.30 3.75 -16.17
N VAL A 238 -2.56 3.69 -15.07
CA VAL A 238 -1.29 2.96 -15.00
C VAL A 238 -1.59 1.63 -14.33
N ASP A 239 -1.76 0.58 -15.12
CA ASP A 239 -2.27 -0.70 -14.63
C ASP A 239 -1.35 -1.34 -13.60
N LEU A 240 -0.05 -1.36 -13.89
CA LEU A 240 0.96 -1.99 -13.06
C LEU A 240 2.30 -1.27 -13.19
N LEU A 241 2.93 -0.96 -12.06
CA LEU A 241 4.33 -0.52 -11.99
C LEU A 241 5.12 -1.47 -11.09
N VAL A 242 6.11 -2.13 -11.69
CA VAL A 242 7.05 -3.00 -10.97
C VAL A 242 8.34 -2.22 -10.73
N LEU A 243 8.69 -2.03 -9.46
CA LEU A 243 9.92 -1.35 -9.04
C LEU A 243 10.88 -2.33 -8.40
N ARG A 244 12.13 -2.29 -8.82
CA ARG A 244 13.21 -3.05 -8.17
C ARG A 244 14.43 -2.16 -7.98
N PRO A 245 15.23 -2.38 -6.92
CA PRO A 245 16.55 -1.79 -6.89
C PRO A 245 17.37 -2.36 -8.06
N ARG A 246 18.33 -1.59 -8.57
CA ARG A 246 19.18 -1.99 -9.68
C ARG A 246 19.87 -3.35 -9.45
N ALA A 247 20.15 -3.66 -8.18
CA ALA A 247 20.77 -4.92 -7.77
C ALA A 247 19.83 -6.14 -7.87
N GLN A 248 18.50 -5.95 -7.99
CA GLN A 248 17.52 -7.04 -8.01
C GLN A 248 16.97 -7.29 -9.41
N ALA A 249 17.34 -8.39 -10.04
CA ALA A 249 16.84 -8.79 -11.36
C ALA A 249 15.52 -9.59 -11.29
N SER A 250 15.33 -10.40 -10.23
CA SER A 250 14.12 -11.20 -9.98
C SER A 250 13.90 -11.39 -8.48
N ASN A 251 12.87 -12.14 -8.10
CA ASN A 251 12.66 -12.48 -6.68
C ASN A 251 13.76 -13.38 -6.09
N THR A 252 14.52 -14.06 -6.95
CA THR A 252 15.58 -15.02 -6.57
C THR A 252 16.98 -14.61 -7.00
N LYS A 253 17.11 -13.60 -7.87
CA LYS A 253 18.41 -13.16 -8.39
C LYS A 253 18.68 -11.72 -7.95
N VAL A 254 19.55 -11.59 -6.95
CA VAL A 254 20.00 -10.31 -6.38
C VAL A 254 21.53 -10.29 -6.41
N HIS A 255 22.11 -9.22 -6.93
CA HIS A 255 23.55 -8.97 -6.83
C HIS A 255 23.89 -8.52 -5.41
N ARG A 256 24.91 -9.15 -4.81
CA ARG A 256 25.38 -8.81 -3.46
C ARG A 256 26.89 -8.63 -3.48
N GLU A 257 27.35 -7.54 -2.91
CA GLU A 257 28.74 -7.23 -2.64
C GLU A 257 29.07 -7.76 -1.24
N LEU A 258 29.69 -8.96 -1.16
CA LEU A 258 30.02 -9.66 0.09
C LEU A 258 31.53 -9.60 0.32
#